data_1f452fdc0d3d2c52882a545fc55e6a9b
#
_entry.id   1f452fdc0d3d2c52882a545fc55e6a9b
#
_cell.length_a   1.000
_cell.length_b   1.000
_cell.length_c   1.000
_cell.angle_alpha   90.00
_cell.angle_beta   90.00
_cell.angle_gamma   90.00
#
_symmetry.space_group_name_H-M   'P 1'
#
loop_
_entity.id
_entity.type
_entity.pdbx_description
1 polymer ?
#
loop_
_entity_poly.entity_id
_entity_poly.type
_entity_poly.pdbx_seq_one_letter_code
_entity_poly.pdbx_strand_id
1 'polypeptide(L)'
;HFQGEMRIERPGEKGKWNWVRTNVVVNLFEPENGQIELIGVNYDITELKETEAMLIEAKEKAETADRLKSAFLANMSHEIRTPLNAIVGFSSLMGETGDMEEKRQYMAIIEENNDLLLQLISDILDLSKIEAGTFDFVEKELDVNMLCEDIVRFMKMKAKPGVEVLFDRHLPECRIVSDRNRLNQVIANFVNNAIKFTTAGSIRVGYNKVDETHLRFYVADTGLGIEPEMQAQIFDRFI
;
A
#
# COMPACT_ATOMS: atom_id res chain seq x y z
N HIS A 1 -43.59 17.85 27.70
CA HIS A 1 -42.53 16.83 27.65
C HIS A 1 -41.39 17.35 26.82
N PHE A 2 -40.18 17.40 27.38
CA PHE A 2 -38.98 17.76 26.71
C PHE A 2 -37.96 16.63 26.85
N GLN A 3 -37.27 16.30 25.75
CA GLN A 3 -36.19 15.36 25.73
C GLN A 3 -35.00 15.98 24.95
N GLY A 4 -33.83 15.93 25.53
CA GLY A 4 -32.62 16.46 24.91
C GLY A 4 -31.37 15.74 25.35
N GLU A 5 -30.35 15.81 24.53
CA GLU A 5 -28.98 15.33 24.84
C GLU A 5 -28.04 16.52 24.89
N MET A 6 -27.17 16.56 25.86
CA MET A 6 -26.21 17.65 26.03
C MET A 6 -24.91 17.15 26.63
N ARG A 7 -23.84 17.91 26.46
CA ARG A 7 -22.56 17.67 27.16
C ARG A 7 -22.51 18.54 28.40
N ILE A 8 -22.15 17.92 29.52
CA ILE A 8 -21.99 18.62 30.82
C ILE A 8 -20.54 18.41 31.27
N GLU A 9 -19.85 19.50 31.65
CA GLU A 9 -18.48 19.41 32.17
C GLU A 9 -18.48 18.67 33.50
N ARG A 10 -17.52 17.77 33.70
CA ARG A 10 -17.40 16.99 34.95
C ARG A 10 -17.04 17.92 36.11
N PRO A 11 -17.74 17.85 37.23
CA PRO A 11 -17.39 18.65 38.39
C PRO A 11 -15.95 18.37 38.85
N GLY A 12 -15.11 19.41 38.90
CA GLY A 12 -13.72 19.30 39.32
C GLY A 12 -12.71 18.83 38.27
N GLU A 13 -13.15 18.46 37.07
CA GLU A 13 -12.29 17.99 35.98
C GLU A 13 -12.42 18.89 34.75
N LYS A 14 -11.82 20.09 34.80
CA LYS A 14 -11.91 21.08 33.73
C LYS A 14 -11.49 20.50 32.37
N GLY A 15 -12.39 20.66 31.38
CA GLY A 15 -12.18 20.16 30.01
C GLY A 15 -12.62 18.73 29.78
N LYS A 16 -13.15 18.04 30.80
CA LYS A 16 -13.76 16.71 30.62
C LYS A 16 -15.28 16.82 30.65
N TRP A 17 -15.93 16.11 29.74
CA TRP A 17 -17.37 16.20 29.48
C TRP A 17 -18.03 14.85 29.58
N ASN A 18 -19.25 14.83 30.18
CA ASN A 18 -20.18 13.69 30.11
C ASN A 18 -21.34 14.03 29.17
N TRP A 19 -21.80 13.03 28.44
CA TRP A 19 -23.05 13.12 27.71
C TRP A 19 -24.21 12.78 28.63
N VAL A 20 -25.18 13.67 28.70
CA VAL A 20 -26.39 13.49 29.54
C VAL A 20 -27.60 13.60 28.67
N ARG A 21 -28.51 12.63 28.79
CA ARG A 21 -29.85 12.67 28.24
C ARG A 21 -30.79 13.14 29.33
N THR A 22 -31.47 14.24 29.08
CA THR A 22 -32.45 14.84 30.00
C THR A 22 -33.86 14.63 29.48
N ASN A 23 -34.72 14.07 30.28
CA ASN A 23 -36.19 13.97 30.06
C ASN A 23 -36.89 14.81 31.10
N VAL A 24 -37.69 15.79 30.67
CA VAL A 24 -38.40 16.70 31.55
C VAL A 24 -39.90 16.67 31.21
N VAL A 25 -40.72 16.58 32.23
CA VAL A 25 -42.17 16.72 32.11
C VAL A 25 -42.69 17.83 33.04
N VAL A 26 -43.74 18.50 32.64
CA VAL A 26 -44.47 19.43 33.51
C VAL A 26 -45.35 18.61 34.45
N ASN A 27 -45.10 18.71 35.75
CA ASN A 27 -45.84 18.01 36.77
C ASN A 27 -47.07 18.83 37.24
N LEU A 28 -46.86 20.14 37.44
CA LEU A 28 -47.88 21.06 37.86
C LEU A 28 -47.80 22.34 37.06
N PHE A 29 -48.94 22.88 36.65
CA PHE A 29 -49.04 24.19 36.07
C PHE A 29 -50.21 24.93 36.73
N GLU A 30 -49.93 26.00 37.48
CA GLU A 30 -50.93 26.86 38.14
C GLU A 30 -51.00 28.22 37.43
N PRO A 31 -51.98 28.43 36.57
CA PRO A 31 -52.07 29.67 35.77
C PRO A 31 -52.27 30.92 36.60
N GLU A 32 -52.90 30.78 37.76
CA GLU A 32 -53.27 31.91 38.63
C GLU A 32 -52.08 32.58 39.29
N ASN A 33 -51.03 31.82 39.64
CA ASN A 33 -49.83 32.32 40.30
C ASN A 33 -48.57 32.19 39.40
N GLY A 34 -48.70 31.64 38.20
CA GLY A 34 -47.60 31.45 37.28
C GLY A 34 -46.59 30.36 37.71
N GLN A 35 -46.96 29.50 38.66
CA GLN A 35 -46.09 28.47 39.17
C GLN A 35 -46.08 27.26 38.26
N ILE A 36 -44.86 26.78 37.90
CA ILE A 36 -44.64 25.60 37.08
C ILE A 36 -43.68 24.67 37.87
N GLU A 37 -44.12 23.45 38.10
CA GLU A 37 -43.30 22.39 38.63
C GLU A 37 -42.88 21.47 37.50
N LEU A 38 -41.55 21.27 37.37
CA LEU A 38 -40.94 20.39 36.39
C LEU A 38 -40.31 19.19 37.09
N ILE A 39 -40.59 18.00 36.60
CA ILE A 39 -39.88 16.79 37.02
C ILE A 39 -39.03 16.31 35.84
N GLY A 40 -37.73 16.10 36.08
CA GLY A 40 -36.81 15.64 35.09
C GLY A 40 -35.92 14.52 35.61
N VAL A 41 -35.53 13.64 34.70
CA VAL A 41 -34.54 12.58 34.94
C VAL A 41 -33.40 12.75 33.97
N ASN A 42 -32.17 12.73 34.51
CA ASN A 42 -30.96 12.78 33.74
C ASN A 42 -30.30 11.41 33.74
N TYR A 43 -29.91 10.95 32.54
CA TYR A 43 -29.16 9.71 32.35
C TYR A 43 -27.78 10.06 31.83
N ASP A 44 -26.74 9.54 32.46
CA ASP A 44 -25.41 9.57 31.88
C ASP A 44 -25.34 8.57 30.71
N ILE A 45 -25.13 9.09 29.51
CA ILE A 45 -25.05 8.31 28.28
C ILE A 45 -23.66 8.39 27.67
N THR A 46 -22.65 8.73 28.45
CA THR A 46 -21.25 8.93 27.97
C THR A 46 -20.71 7.63 27.38
N GLU A 47 -20.80 6.51 28.11
CA GLU A 47 -20.35 5.20 27.65
C GLU A 47 -21.09 4.76 26.37
N LEU A 48 -22.39 5.05 26.29
CA LEU A 48 -23.16 4.76 25.08
C LEU A 48 -22.65 5.55 23.88
N LYS A 49 -22.37 6.85 24.05
CA LYS A 49 -21.87 7.72 22.99
C LYS A 49 -20.44 7.36 22.56
N GLU A 50 -19.59 6.99 23.51
CA GLU A 50 -18.23 6.52 23.22
C GLU A 50 -18.26 5.19 22.46
N THR A 51 -19.14 4.27 22.86
CA THR A 51 -19.31 2.98 22.16
C THR A 51 -19.88 3.18 20.75
N GLU A 52 -20.87 4.07 20.59
CA GLU A 52 -21.44 4.43 19.29
C GLU A 52 -20.38 5.02 18.36
N ALA A 53 -19.54 5.94 18.87
CA ALA A 53 -18.44 6.53 18.10
C ALA A 53 -17.41 5.50 17.68
N MET A 54 -16.98 4.60 18.59
CA MET A 54 -16.06 3.52 18.28
C MET A 54 -16.64 2.54 17.24
N LEU A 55 -17.94 2.24 17.33
CA LEU A 55 -18.61 1.37 16.36
C LEU A 55 -18.68 2.01 14.96
N ILE A 56 -18.99 3.30 14.88
CA ILE A 56 -19.00 4.05 13.62
C ILE A 56 -17.59 4.03 12.99
N GLU A 57 -16.55 4.35 13.78
CA GLU A 57 -15.16 4.34 13.29
C GLU A 57 -14.74 2.94 12.81
N ALA A 58 -15.05 1.89 13.57
CA ALA A 58 -14.76 0.51 13.19
C ALA A 58 -15.49 0.10 11.90
N LYS A 59 -16.75 0.51 11.76
CA LYS A 59 -17.57 0.27 10.56
C LYS A 59 -16.96 0.97 9.34
N GLU A 60 -16.61 2.24 9.44
CA GLU A 60 -16.00 3.01 8.34
C GLU A 60 -14.66 2.42 7.89
N LYS A 61 -13.83 1.98 8.85
CA LYS A 61 -12.58 1.26 8.56
C LYS A 61 -12.84 -0.05 7.83
N ALA A 62 -13.82 -0.83 8.29
CA ALA A 62 -14.17 -2.10 7.65
C ALA A 62 -14.72 -1.91 6.23
N GLU A 63 -15.63 -0.95 6.02
CA GLU A 63 -16.19 -0.63 4.69
C GLU A 63 -15.11 -0.11 3.73
N THR A 64 -14.18 0.69 4.23
CA THR A 64 -13.03 1.17 3.42
C THR A 64 -12.13 0.02 3.02
N ALA A 65 -11.79 -0.87 3.95
CA ALA A 65 -10.97 -2.05 3.67
C ALA A 65 -11.64 -2.99 2.65
N ASP A 66 -12.95 -3.21 2.76
CA ASP A 66 -13.71 -4.06 1.82
C ASP A 66 -13.76 -3.45 0.42
N ARG A 67 -13.97 -2.13 0.31
CA ARG A 67 -13.94 -1.41 -0.96
C ARG A 67 -12.57 -1.49 -1.64
N LEU A 68 -11.49 -1.28 -0.86
CA LEU A 68 -10.12 -1.40 -1.38
C LEU A 68 -9.81 -2.82 -1.85
N LYS A 69 -10.23 -3.84 -1.08
CA LYS A 69 -10.08 -5.25 -1.48
C LYS A 69 -10.81 -5.58 -2.77
N SER A 70 -12.04 -5.06 -2.92
CA SER A 70 -12.84 -5.27 -4.14
C SER A 70 -12.20 -4.59 -5.36
N ALA A 71 -11.71 -3.38 -5.21
CA ALA A 71 -10.98 -2.66 -6.26
C ALA A 71 -9.69 -3.40 -6.65
N PHE A 72 -8.94 -3.91 -5.67
CA PHE A 72 -7.75 -4.73 -5.91
C PHE A 72 -8.06 -5.97 -6.75
N LEU A 73 -9.10 -6.75 -6.38
CA LEU A 73 -9.47 -7.95 -7.13
C LEU A 73 -9.90 -7.63 -8.57
N ALA A 74 -10.61 -6.52 -8.77
CA ALA A 74 -10.99 -6.05 -10.10
C ALA A 74 -9.76 -5.65 -10.93
N ASN A 75 -8.83 -4.89 -10.37
CA ASN A 75 -7.59 -4.50 -11.03
C ASN A 75 -6.72 -5.72 -11.35
N MET A 76 -6.55 -6.65 -10.39
CA MET A 76 -5.80 -7.89 -10.61
C MET A 76 -6.40 -8.74 -11.72
N SER A 77 -7.73 -8.82 -11.80
CA SER A 77 -8.40 -9.53 -12.89
C SER A 77 -8.08 -8.92 -14.26
N HIS A 78 -7.98 -7.60 -14.33
CA HIS A 78 -7.61 -6.89 -15.54
C HIS A 78 -6.13 -7.09 -15.88
N GLU A 79 -5.25 -6.93 -14.89
CA GLU A 79 -3.80 -7.10 -15.04
C GLU A 79 -3.40 -8.53 -15.46
N ILE A 80 -4.14 -9.55 -15.01
CA ILE A 80 -3.97 -10.95 -15.42
C ILE A 80 -4.52 -11.19 -16.84
N ARG A 81 -5.65 -10.59 -17.18
CA ARG A 81 -6.31 -10.82 -18.48
C ARG A 81 -5.49 -10.31 -19.66
N THR A 82 -4.82 -9.17 -19.49
CA THR A 82 -4.04 -8.53 -20.56
C THR A 82 -2.90 -9.43 -21.06
N PRO A 83 -1.96 -9.90 -20.23
CA PRO A 83 -0.90 -10.81 -20.66
C PRO A 83 -1.45 -12.17 -21.12
N LEU A 84 -2.51 -12.69 -20.47
CA LEU A 84 -3.13 -13.94 -20.89
C LEU A 84 -3.69 -13.85 -22.31
N ASN A 85 -4.39 -12.78 -22.65
CA ASN A 85 -4.92 -12.55 -23.99
C ASN A 85 -3.79 -12.41 -25.04
N ALA A 86 -2.68 -11.77 -24.67
CA ALA A 86 -1.49 -11.69 -25.52
C ALA A 86 -0.91 -13.09 -25.79
N ILE A 87 -0.71 -13.91 -24.74
CA ILE A 87 -0.20 -15.28 -24.87
C ILE A 87 -1.12 -16.09 -25.81
N VAL A 88 -2.44 -16.06 -25.58
CA VAL A 88 -3.41 -16.82 -26.40
C VAL A 88 -3.41 -16.32 -27.85
N GLY A 89 -3.44 -15.01 -28.08
CA GLY A 89 -3.48 -14.40 -29.40
C GLY A 89 -2.21 -14.71 -30.22
N PHE A 90 -1.03 -14.48 -29.64
CA PHE A 90 0.22 -14.77 -30.36
C PHE A 90 0.49 -16.26 -30.51
N SER A 91 0.03 -17.12 -29.60
CA SER A 91 0.07 -18.58 -29.79
C SER A 91 -0.77 -19.04 -31.01
N SER A 92 -1.94 -18.44 -31.22
CA SER A 92 -2.77 -18.73 -32.40
C SER A 92 -2.08 -18.27 -33.68
N LEU A 93 -1.58 -17.02 -33.71
CA LEU A 93 -0.85 -16.49 -34.87
C LEU A 93 0.41 -17.31 -35.21
N MET A 94 1.14 -17.78 -34.18
CA MET A 94 2.32 -18.64 -34.36
C MET A 94 1.96 -19.97 -35.05
N GLY A 95 0.72 -20.48 -34.85
CA GLY A 95 0.21 -21.67 -35.53
C GLY A 95 -0.16 -21.44 -37.00
N GLU A 96 -0.52 -20.22 -37.38
CA GLU A 96 -0.97 -19.84 -38.70
C GLU A 96 0.15 -19.39 -39.63
N THR A 97 1.21 -18.75 -39.10
CA THR A 97 2.32 -18.25 -39.94
C THR A 97 3.29 -19.36 -40.34
N GLY A 98 3.78 -19.30 -41.58
CA GLY A 98 4.88 -20.12 -42.09
C GLY A 98 6.26 -19.45 -41.91
N ASP A 99 6.29 -18.15 -41.55
CA ASP A 99 7.52 -17.37 -41.44
C ASP A 99 8.24 -17.63 -40.11
N MET A 100 9.49 -18.05 -40.21
CA MET A 100 10.32 -18.34 -39.01
C MET A 100 10.71 -17.10 -38.21
N GLU A 101 10.80 -15.93 -38.87
CA GLU A 101 11.13 -14.68 -38.18
C GLU A 101 9.92 -14.16 -37.38
N GLU A 102 8.72 -14.21 -37.96
CA GLU A 102 7.47 -13.93 -37.26
C GLU A 102 7.28 -14.88 -36.08
N LYS A 103 7.56 -16.16 -36.23
CA LYS A 103 7.49 -17.13 -35.12
C LYS A 103 8.41 -16.76 -33.97
N ARG A 104 9.63 -16.31 -34.24
CA ARG A 104 10.56 -15.87 -33.20
C ARG A 104 10.03 -14.65 -32.46
N GLN A 105 9.49 -13.68 -33.19
CA GLN A 105 8.89 -12.49 -32.61
C GLN A 105 7.68 -12.83 -31.72
N TYR A 106 6.79 -13.69 -32.19
CA TYR A 106 5.62 -14.13 -31.41
C TYR A 106 6.03 -14.90 -30.15
N MET A 107 7.07 -15.76 -30.26
CA MET A 107 7.60 -16.49 -29.12
C MET A 107 8.17 -15.52 -28.05
N ALA A 108 8.94 -14.52 -28.45
CA ALA A 108 9.47 -13.53 -27.53
C ALA A 108 8.35 -12.75 -26.78
N ILE A 109 7.27 -12.40 -27.48
CA ILE A 109 6.11 -11.73 -26.88
C ILE A 109 5.41 -12.67 -25.89
N ILE A 110 5.26 -13.96 -26.24
CA ILE A 110 4.65 -14.96 -25.35
C ILE A 110 5.49 -15.14 -24.08
N GLU A 111 6.82 -15.26 -24.21
CA GLU A 111 7.75 -15.39 -23.07
C GLU A 111 7.68 -14.18 -22.16
N GLU A 112 7.72 -12.96 -22.70
CA GLU A 112 7.63 -11.72 -21.92
C GLU A 112 6.30 -11.64 -21.13
N ASN A 113 5.18 -11.99 -21.76
CA ASN A 113 3.87 -11.96 -21.10
C ASN A 113 3.71 -13.09 -20.07
N ASN A 114 4.35 -14.24 -20.28
CA ASN A 114 4.38 -15.32 -19.31
C ASN A 114 5.17 -14.93 -18.06
N ASP A 115 6.33 -14.31 -18.23
CA ASP A 115 7.14 -13.81 -17.10
C ASP A 115 6.37 -12.74 -16.28
N LEU A 116 5.67 -11.82 -16.98
CA LEU A 116 4.81 -10.84 -16.33
C LEU A 116 3.69 -11.50 -15.52
N LEU A 117 3.03 -12.52 -16.07
CA LEU A 117 1.95 -13.25 -15.39
C LEU A 117 2.47 -13.99 -14.14
N LEU A 118 3.62 -14.65 -14.25
CA LEU A 118 4.25 -15.33 -13.12
C LEU A 118 4.62 -14.33 -12.00
N GLN A 119 5.13 -13.16 -12.36
CA GLN A 119 5.43 -12.09 -11.40
C GLN A 119 4.17 -11.61 -10.68
N LEU A 120 3.08 -11.34 -11.41
CA LEU A 120 1.80 -10.92 -10.82
C LEU A 120 1.24 -11.97 -9.84
N ILE A 121 1.30 -13.26 -10.21
CA ILE A 121 0.87 -14.36 -9.33
C ILE A 121 1.73 -14.38 -8.05
N SER A 122 3.04 -14.24 -8.19
CA SER A 122 3.95 -14.20 -7.02
C SER A 122 3.64 -13.03 -6.10
N ASP A 123 3.38 -11.84 -6.67
CA ASP A 123 3.07 -10.63 -5.90
C ASP A 123 1.74 -10.77 -5.13
N ILE A 124 0.71 -11.40 -5.75
CA ILE A 124 -0.58 -11.70 -5.10
C ILE A 124 -0.39 -12.70 -3.94
N LEU A 125 0.41 -13.75 -4.14
CA LEU A 125 0.70 -14.74 -3.10
C LEU A 125 1.49 -14.12 -1.94
N ASP A 126 2.48 -13.28 -2.23
CA ASP A 126 3.25 -12.56 -1.21
C ASP A 126 2.33 -11.64 -0.40
N LEU A 127 1.46 -10.87 -1.06
CA LEU A 127 0.48 -10.01 -0.38
C LEU A 127 -0.44 -10.83 0.53
N SER A 128 -0.96 -11.97 0.03
CA SER A 128 -1.82 -12.86 0.81
C SER A 128 -1.13 -13.39 2.06
N LYS A 129 0.16 -13.75 1.97
CA LYS A 129 0.95 -14.20 3.13
C LYS A 129 1.20 -13.08 4.14
N ILE A 130 1.45 -11.86 3.66
CA ILE A 130 1.62 -10.68 4.52
C ILE A 130 0.33 -10.38 5.29
N GLU A 131 -0.83 -10.41 4.61
CA GLU A 131 -2.13 -10.19 5.27
C GLU A 131 -2.50 -11.28 6.27
N ALA A 132 -2.13 -12.53 5.99
CA ALA A 132 -2.33 -13.65 6.90
C ALA A 132 -1.33 -13.68 8.07
N GLY A 133 -0.30 -12.82 8.07
CA GLY A 133 0.78 -12.85 9.06
C GLY A 133 1.66 -14.11 8.99
N THR A 134 1.65 -14.79 7.84
CA THR A 134 2.39 -16.06 7.60
C THR A 134 3.59 -15.85 6.67
N PHE A 135 4.04 -14.61 6.54
CA PHE A 135 5.17 -14.28 5.69
C PHE A 135 6.48 -14.58 6.40
N ASP A 136 7.18 -15.62 5.95
CA ASP A 136 8.44 -16.07 6.51
C ASP A 136 9.63 -15.37 5.87
N PHE A 137 10.56 -14.91 6.70
CA PHE A 137 11.87 -14.39 6.28
C PHE A 137 12.95 -15.43 6.50
N VAL A 138 13.76 -15.68 5.49
CA VAL A 138 14.93 -16.56 5.55
C VAL A 138 16.18 -15.70 5.76
N GLU A 139 16.45 -15.40 7.03
CA GLU A 139 17.59 -14.55 7.41
C GLU A 139 18.90 -15.33 7.28
N LYS A 140 19.83 -14.79 6.49
CA LYS A 140 21.21 -15.30 6.30
C LYS A 140 22.17 -14.14 6.19
N GLU A 141 23.44 -14.41 6.49
CA GLU A 141 24.50 -13.45 6.20
C GLU A 141 24.56 -13.20 4.69
N LEU A 142 24.59 -11.93 4.31
CA LEU A 142 24.64 -11.52 2.93
C LEU A 142 25.62 -10.33 2.75
N ASP A 143 26.36 -10.36 1.65
CA ASP A 143 27.20 -9.25 1.19
C ASP A 143 26.34 -8.28 0.36
N VAL A 144 26.18 -7.05 0.88
CA VAL A 144 25.35 -6.01 0.26
C VAL A 144 25.95 -5.55 -1.07
N ASN A 145 27.29 -5.44 -1.16
CA ASN A 145 27.95 -5.01 -2.39
C ASN A 145 27.69 -6.03 -3.51
N MET A 146 27.88 -7.31 -3.21
CA MET A 146 27.64 -8.39 -4.18
C MET A 146 26.17 -8.40 -4.63
N LEU A 147 25.21 -8.23 -3.71
CA LEU A 147 23.79 -8.14 -4.05
C LEU A 147 23.51 -6.99 -5.03
N CYS A 148 24.00 -5.79 -4.73
CA CYS A 148 23.78 -4.61 -5.57
C CYS A 148 24.47 -4.74 -6.93
N GLU A 149 25.67 -5.30 -6.98
CA GLU A 149 26.41 -5.58 -8.24
C GLU A 149 25.65 -6.57 -9.12
N ASP A 150 25.11 -7.63 -8.55
CA ASP A 150 24.31 -8.63 -9.28
C ASP A 150 23.03 -8.00 -9.86
N ILE A 151 22.31 -7.18 -9.06
CA ILE A 151 21.13 -6.45 -9.52
C ILE A 151 21.49 -5.52 -10.69
N VAL A 152 22.51 -4.69 -10.52
CA VAL A 152 22.93 -3.74 -11.55
C VAL A 152 23.38 -4.46 -12.82
N ARG A 153 24.13 -5.56 -12.71
CA ARG A 153 24.56 -6.36 -13.85
C ARG A 153 23.36 -6.90 -14.65
N PHE A 154 22.36 -7.44 -13.97
CA PHE A 154 21.16 -7.95 -14.61
C PHE A 154 20.31 -6.82 -15.23
N MET A 155 20.16 -5.71 -14.52
CA MET A 155 19.34 -4.60 -14.97
C MET A 155 19.95 -3.80 -16.12
N LYS A 156 21.29 -3.79 -16.25
CA LYS A 156 21.99 -3.24 -17.45
C LYS A 156 21.54 -3.89 -18.76
N MET A 157 21.22 -5.19 -18.73
CA MET A 157 20.72 -5.90 -19.92
C MET A 157 19.29 -5.52 -20.31
N LYS A 158 18.52 -5.03 -19.35
CA LYS A 158 17.12 -4.59 -19.56
C LYS A 158 16.99 -3.10 -19.84
N ALA A 159 18.05 -2.33 -19.58
CA ALA A 159 18.02 -0.88 -19.73
C ALA A 159 17.89 -0.50 -21.22
N LYS A 160 17.15 0.59 -21.48
CA LYS A 160 16.99 1.15 -22.83
C LYS A 160 18.32 1.74 -23.32
N PRO A 161 18.56 1.78 -24.64
CA PRO A 161 19.70 2.50 -25.19
C PRO A 161 19.72 3.96 -24.69
N GLY A 162 20.88 4.41 -24.17
CA GLY A 162 21.00 5.76 -23.61
C GLY A 162 20.69 5.89 -22.11
N VAL A 163 20.35 4.78 -21.44
CA VAL A 163 20.17 4.73 -19.98
C VAL A 163 21.29 3.93 -19.35
N GLU A 164 22.06 4.57 -18.47
CA GLU A 164 23.16 3.94 -17.74
C GLU A 164 22.69 3.49 -16.36
N VAL A 165 22.92 2.22 -16.00
CA VAL A 165 22.61 1.68 -14.67
C VAL A 165 23.91 1.53 -13.88
N LEU A 166 24.02 2.19 -12.72
CA LEU A 166 25.25 2.30 -11.95
C LEU A 166 25.04 1.80 -10.51
N PHE A 167 26.11 1.28 -9.90
CA PHE A 167 26.15 0.99 -8.47
C PHE A 167 27.01 2.03 -7.76
N ASP A 168 26.43 2.74 -6.82
CA ASP A 168 27.12 3.67 -5.92
C ASP A 168 27.52 2.93 -4.65
N ARG A 169 28.73 2.37 -4.66
CA ARG A 169 29.29 1.66 -3.50
C ARG A 169 29.65 2.64 -2.40
N HIS A 170 29.09 2.45 -1.20
CA HIS A 170 29.37 3.32 -0.05
C HIS A 170 30.52 2.81 0.82
N LEU A 171 30.55 1.50 1.12
CA LEU A 171 31.59 0.88 1.94
C LEU A 171 32.36 -0.18 1.12
N PRO A 172 33.67 -0.38 1.38
CA PRO A 172 34.46 -1.41 0.70
C PRO A 172 33.91 -2.82 1.00
N GLU A 173 33.46 -3.06 2.22
CA GLU A 173 32.79 -4.29 2.67
C GLU A 173 31.54 -3.93 3.47
N CYS A 174 30.44 -4.60 3.20
CA CYS A 174 29.18 -4.43 3.93
C CYS A 174 28.44 -5.75 4.02
N ARG A 175 28.38 -6.33 5.21
CA ARG A 175 27.65 -7.58 5.50
C ARG A 175 26.53 -7.31 6.46
N ILE A 176 25.38 -7.93 6.20
CA ILE A 176 24.17 -7.85 7.03
C ILE A 176 23.55 -9.24 7.16
N VAL A 177 22.68 -9.40 8.14
CA VAL A 177 21.79 -10.57 8.25
C VAL A 177 20.42 -10.15 7.74
N SER A 178 19.98 -10.76 6.64
CA SER A 178 18.68 -10.43 6.01
C SER A 178 18.27 -11.54 5.03
N ASP A 179 17.06 -11.45 4.50
CA ASP A 179 16.61 -12.28 3.39
C ASP A 179 17.07 -11.70 2.05
N ARG A 180 18.06 -12.37 1.43
CA ARG A 180 18.61 -11.98 0.13
C ARG A 180 17.54 -11.85 -0.95
N ASN A 181 16.61 -12.80 -1.01
CA ASN A 181 15.61 -12.83 -2.08
C ASN A 181 14.63 -11.67 -1.94
N ARG A 182 14.20 -11.37 -0.71
CA ARG A 182 13.27 -10.27 -0.43
C ARG A 182 13.93 -8.90 -0.63
N LEU A 183 15.16 -8.75 -0.18
CA LEU A 183 15.90 -7.51 -0.41
C LEU A 183 16.16 -7.29 -1.91
N ASN A 184 16.54 -8.36 -2.63
CA ASN A 184 16.67 -8.31 -4.09
C ASN A 184 15.34 -7.92 -4.77
N GLN A 185 14.21 -8.51 -4.36
CA GLN A 185 12.88 -8.23 -4.89
C GLN A 185 12.52 -6.74 -4.73
N VAL A 186 12.73 -6.18 -3.54
CA VAL A 186 12.43 -4.76 -3.27
C VAL A 186 13.29 -3.85 -4.14
N ILE A 187 14.62 -4.05 -4.16
CA ILE A 187 15.53 -3.21 -4.95
C ILE A 187 15.23 -3.35 -6.45
N ALA A 188 15.03 -4.57 -6.93
CA ALA A 188 14.70 -4.84 -8.33
C ALA A 188 13.40 -4.16 -8.77
N ASN A 189 12.37 -4.13 -7.92
CA ASN A 189 11.12 -3.42 -8.20
C ASN A 189 11.36 -1.92 -8.40
N PHE A 190 12.15 -1.28 -7.53
CA PHE A 190 12.50 0.14 -7.71
C PHE A 190 13.31 0.38 -8.99
N VAL A 191 14.26 -0.50 -9.31
CA VAL A 191 15.08 -0.35 -10.55
C VAL A 191 14.21 -0.58 -11.80
N ASN A 192 13.30 -1.54 -11.80
CA ASN A 192 12.35 -1.75 -12.89
C ASN A 192 11.48 -0.52 -13.13
N ASN A 193 10.96 0.10 -12.05
CA ASN A 193 10.23 1.36 -12.16
C ASN A 193 11.11 2.47 -12.75
N ALA A 194 12.34 2.61 -12.27
CA ALA A 194 13.30 3.57 -12.81
C ALA A 194 13.56 3.35 -14.32
N ILE A 195 13.76 2.11 -14.77
CA ILE A 195 13.94 1.76 -16.19
C ILE A 195 12.69 2.12 -17.03
N LYS A 196 11.51 1.86 -16.48
CA LYS A 196 10.25 2.16 -17.16
C LYS A 196 10.09 3.66 -17.44
N PHE A 197 10.44 4.50 -16.47
CA PHE A 197 10.19 5.95 -16.50
C PHE A 197 11.42 6.80 -16.90
N THR A 198 12.60 6.18 -17.11
CA THR A 198 13.78 6.87 -17.61
C THR A 198 13.96 6.54 -19.10
N THR A 199 13.95 7.58 -19.94
CA THR A 199 14.15 7.44 -21.39
C THR A 199 15.60 7.66 -21.82
N ALA A 200 16.36 8.48 -21.07
CA ALA A 200 17.78 8.75 -21.26
C ALA A 200 18.37 9.25 -19.93
N GLY A 201 19.66 9.00 -19.71
CA GLY A 201 20.37 9.43 -18.51
C GLY A 201 20.87 8.28 -17.66
N SER A 202 20.64 8.30 -16.34
CA SER A 202 21.21 7.29 -15.44
C SER A 202 20.24 6.85 -14.35
N ILE A 203 20.45 5.61 -13.92
CA ILE A 203 19.80 5.00 -12.76
C ILE A 203 20.91 4.55 -11.81
N ARG A 204 20.88 5.03 -10.58
CA ARG A 204 21.89 4.74 -9.56
C ARG A 204 21.26 3.91 -8.45
N VAL A 205 21.82 2.74 -8.22
CA VAL A 205 21.49 1.88 -7.08
C VAL A 205 22.56 2.06 -6.02
N GLY A 206 22.18 2.27 -4.79
CA GLY A 206 23.18 2.45 -3.73
C GLY A 206 22.57 2.23 -2.34
N TYR A 207 23.45 2.37 -1.34
CA TYR A 207 23.08 2.36 0.05
C TYR A 207 23.94 3.33 0.85
N ASN A 208 23.42 3.81 1.98
CA ASN A 208 24.13 4.64 2.93
C ASN A 208 23.98 4.04 4.34
N LYS A 209 25.04 4.10 5.13
CA LYS A 209 24.96 3.79 6.56
C LYS A 209 24.31 4.99 7.27
N VAL A 210 23.14 4.78 7.86
CA VAL A 210 22.42 5.81 8.61
C VAL A 210 22.96 5.89 10.04
N ASP A 211 23.14 4.72 10.66
CA ASP A 211 23.74 4.56 11.99
C ASP A 211 24.39 3.15 12.11
N GLU A 212 24.75 2.72 13.30
CA GLU A 212 25.42 1.43 13.53
C GLU A 212 24.55 0.21 13.20
N THR A 213 23.23 0.37 13.15
CA THR A 213 22.26 -0.72 12.97
C THR A 213 21.42 -0.58 11.73
N HIS A 214 21.46 0.57 11.02
CA HIS A 214 20.59 0.83 9.89
C HIS A 214 21.35 1.19 8.62
N LEU A 215 21.00 0.50 7.53
CA LEU A 215 21.34 0.87 6.17
C LEU A 215 20.12 1.43 5.45
N ARG A 216 20.31 2.49 4.68
CA ARG A 216 19.30 3.02 3.77
C ARG A 216 19.67 2.69 2.36
N PHE A 217 18.88 1.82 1.70
CA PHE A 217 19.00 1.58 0.27
C PHE A 217 18.27 2.67 -0.51
N TYR A 218 18.77 2.98 -1.69
CA TYR A 218 18.12 3.93 -2.59
C TYR A 218 18.32 3.52 -4.05
N VAL A 219 17.36 3.93 -4.87
CA VAL A 219 17.44 3.94 -6.32
C VAL A 219 17.12 5.37 -6.75
N ALA A 220 18.05 6.01 -7.44
CA ALA A 220 17.90 7.36 -7.96
C ALA A 220 17.95 7.33 -9.49
N ASP A 221 16.97 7.91 -10.13
CA ASP A 221 16.84 7.99 -11.58
C ASP A 221 16.78 9.44 -12.07
N THR A 222 17.01 9.63 -13.36
CA THR A 222 16.90 10.91 -14.05
C THR A 222 15.67 10.95 -14.96
N GLY A 223 14.64 10.18 -14.64
CA GLY A 223 13.41 10.06 -15.41
C GLY A 223 12.43 11.22 -15.20
N LEU A 224 11.16 10.95 -15.49
CA LEU A 224 10.10 11.95 -15.44
C LEU A 224 9.82 12.51 -14.03
N GLY A 225 10.26 11.78 -12.97
CA GLY A 225 9.92 12.11 -11.59
C GLY A 225 8.48 11.78 -11.23
N ILE A 226 8.10 12.12 -9.99
CA ILE A 226 6.76 11.90 -9.44
C ILE A 226 6.23 13.25 -8.97
N GLU A 227 5.04 13.62 -9.43
CA GLU A 227 4.39 14.86 -9.03
C GLU A 227 4.19 14.92 -7.50
N PRO A 228 4.40 16.08 -6.86
CA PRO A 228 4.34 16.21 -5.39
C PRO A 228 3.03 15.69 -4.78
N GLU A 229 1.91 15.88 -5.48
CA GLU A 229 0.59 15.44 -5.04
C GLU A 229 0.45 13.92 -5.02
N MET A 230 1.17 13.22 -5.91
CA MET A 230 1.16 11.76 -6.00
C MET A 230 2.13 11.11 -5.02
N GLN A 231 3.18 11.80 -4.55
CA GLN A 231 4.23 11.23 -3.71
C GLN A 231 3.71 10.64 -2.39
N ALA A 232 2.64 11.21 -1.83
CA ALA A 232 2.03 10.69 -0.61
C ALA A 232 1.22 9.40 -0.85
N GLN A 233 0.82 9.15 -2.09
CA GLN A 233 -0.12 8.08 -2.45
C GLN A 233 0.57 6.86 -3.07
N ILE A 234 1.78 7.00 -3.64
CA ILE A 234 2.45 5.90 -4.36
C ILE A 234 2.76 4.66 -3.51
N PHE A 235 2.67 4.75 -2.19
CA PHE A 235 2.83 3.63 -1.25
C PHE A 235 1.50 3.18 -0.63
N ASP A 236 0.40 3.83 -0.98
CA ASP A 236 -0.91 3.38 -0.53
C ASP A 236 -1.30 2.09 -1.25
N ARG A 237 -2.04 1.25 -0.55
CA ARG A 237 -2.45 -0.04 -1.10
C ARG A 237 -3.53 0.19 -2.17
N PHE A 238 -3.39 -0.47 -3.31
CA PHE A 238 -4.46 -0.56 -4.32
C PHE A 238 -4.75 0.73 -5.12
N ILE A 239 -3.75 1.59 -5.29
CA ILE A 239 -3.84 2.74 -6.20
C ILE A 239 -3.42 2.35 -7.61
#